data_fe8e312964dfd7329e95fcd7da0222f3
#
_entry.id   fe8e312964dfd7329e95fcd7da0222f3
#
_cell.length_a   1.000
_cell.length_b   1.000
_cell.length_c   1.000
_cell.angle_alpha   90.00
_cell.angle_beta   90.00
_cell.angle_gamma   90.00
#
_symmetry.space_group_name_H-M   'P 1'
#
loop_
_entity.id
_entity.type
_entity.pdbx_description
1 polymer ?
#
loop_
_entity_poly.entity_id
_entity_poly.type
_entity_poly.pdbx_seq_one_letter_code
_entity_poly.pdbx_strand_id
1 'polypeptide(L)'
;MWLAAAAVVLIAIGCWLWVRYRPSWQTAAIVVLDLRGRATVRGETPTHANQQPLEIPHGARQLQLDLPIGSNEGTYELAVLNGNGAELFRSTGTAKLEEHIVVLRADFDVSGFSPGSYILGLRQQSMEWTRFPIRVL
;
A
#
# COMPACT_ATOMS: atom_id res chain seq x y z
N MET A 1 -42.96 27.91 -26.71
CA MET A 1 -42.94 27.00 -25.54
C MET A 1 -41.98 25.80 -25.68
N TRP A 2 -41.33 25.53 -26.79
CA TRP A 2 -40.44 24.35 -26.97
C TRP A 2 -39.00 24.54 -26.49
N LEU A 3 -38.53 25.79 -26.37
CA LEU A 3 -37.15 26.09 -25.91
C LEU A 3 -36.93 25.81 -24.43
N ALA A 4 -37.97 25.93 -23.59
CA ALA A 4 -37.85 25.67 -22.13
C ALA A 4 -37.70 24.19 -21.80
N ALA A 5 -38.31 23.29 -22.60
CA ALA A 5 -38.21 21.84 -22.38
C ALA A 5 -36.80 21.30 -22.69
N ALA A 6 -36.12 21.85 -23.71
CA ALA A 6 -34.77 21.46 -24.08
C ALA A 6 -33.74 21.82 -23.01
N ALA A 7 -33.90 22.97 -22.35
CA ALA A 7 -32.99 23.38 -21.27
C ALA A 7 -33.05 22.49 -20.03
N VAL A 8 -34.24 22.04 -19.64
CA VAL A 8 -34.42 21.13 -18.49
C VAL A 8 -33.81 19.77 -18.75
N VAL A 9 -33.90 19.23 -19.97
CA VAL A 9 -33.31 17.95 -20.34
C VAL A 9 -31.77 18.01 -20.30
N LEU A 10 -31.18 19.10 -20.80
CA LEU A 10 -29.71 19.28 -20.77
C LEU A 10 -29.18 19.41 -19.35
N ILE A 11 -29.90 20.11 -18.47
CA ILE A 11 -29.52 20.24 -17.05
C ILE A 11 -29.61 18.87 -16.36
N ALA A 12 -30.66 18.08 -16.61
CA ALA A 12 -30.82 16.75 -16.02
C ALA A 12 -29.72 15.78 -16.46
N ILE A 13 -29.34 15.80 -17.76
CA ILE A 13 -28.27 14.99 -18.31
C ILE A 13 -26.92 15.43 -17.71
N GLY A 14 -26.68 16.74 -17.61
CA GLY A 14 -25.47 17.29 -17.00
C GLY A 14 -25.30 16.90 -15.53
N CYS A 15 -26.38 17.01 -14.73
CA CYS A 15 -26.39 16.57 -13.34
C CYS A 15 -26.17 15.06 -13.20
N TRP A 16 -26.78 14.25 -14.07
CA TRP A 16 -26.64 12.80 -14.06
C TRP A 16 -25.22 12.37 -14.40
N LEU A 17 -24.62 12.97 -15.42
CA LEU A 17 -23.23 12.75 -15.78
C LEU A 17 -22.29 13.21 -14.64
N TRP A 18 -22.55 14.36 -14.02
CA TRP A 18 -21.72 14.88 -12.94
C TRP A 18 -21.76 13.99 -11.69
N VAL A 19 -22.92 13.39 -11.37
CA VAL A 19 -23.05 12.40 -10.28
C VAL A 19 -22.35 11.10 -10.65
N ARG A 20 -22.38 10.68 -11.90
CA ARG A 20 -21.75 9.43 -12.35
C ARG A 20 -20.23 9.57 -12.52
N TYR A 21 -19.76 10.78 -12.84
CA TYR A 21 -18.34 11.11 -12.95
C TYR A 21 -17.78 11.81 -11.70
N ARG A 22 -18.48 11.79 -10.59
CA ARG A 22 -17.84 12.21 -9.35
C ARG A 22 -16.63 11.30 -9.15
N PRO A 23 -15.38 11.82 -9.31
CA PRO A 23 -14.23 11.08 -8.79
C PRO A 23 -14.54 10.88 -7.31
N SER A 24 -14.67 9.63 -6.88
CA SER A 24 -14.73 9.34 -5.47
C SER A 24 -13.39 9.85 -4.91
N TRP A 25 -13.41 11.01 -4.29
CA TRP A 25 -12.32 11.49 -3.43
C TRP A 25 -12.33 10.58 -2.19
N GLN A 26 -12.16 9.29 -2.43
CA GLN A 26 -11.80 8.38 -1.36
C GLN A 26 -10.42 8.90 -0.96
N THR A 27 -10.38 9.55 0.19
CA THR A 27 -9.14 9.84 0.89
C THR A 27 -8.36 8.54 0.85
N ALA A 28 -7.27 8.50 0.08
CA ALA A 28 -6.47 7.29 -0.06
C ALA A 28 -6.08 6.89 1.35
N ALA A 29 -6.57 5.73 1.81
CA ALA A 29 -6.26 5.29 3.15
C ALA A 29 -4.76 5.02 3.21
N ILE A 30 -4.04 5.90 3.90
CA ILE A 30 -2.60 5.74 4.16
C ILE A 30 -2.49 4.83 5.37
N VAL A 31 -1.79 3.73 5.21
CA VAL A 31 -1.47 2.82 6.32
C VAL A 31 -0.03 3.07 6.74
N VAL A 32 0.16 3.34 8.01
CA VAL A 32 1.49 3.52 8.62
C VAL A 32 1.85 2.24 9.35
N LEU A 33 2.98 1.63 8.97
CA LEU A 33 3.51 0.42 9.60
C LEU A 33 4.89 0.71 10.19
N ASP A 34 5.06 0.41 11.47
CA ASP A 34 6.33 0.56 12.17
C ASP A 34 7.15 -0.74 12.10
N LEU A 35 8.29 -0.70 11.42
CA LEU A 35 9.22 -1.82 11.28
C LEU A 35 10.45 -1.68 12.19
N ARG A 36 10.61 -0.60 12.96
CA ARG A 36 11.81 -0.27 13.72
C ARG A 36 12.18 -1.31 14.77
N GLY A 37 11.19 -1.92 15.40
CA GLY A 37 11.39 -2.95 16.43
C GLY A 37 11.41 -4.38 15.89
N ARG A 38 11.38 -4.58 14.59
CA ARG A 38 11.30 -5.91 14.00
C ARG A 38 12.69 -6.40 13.59
N ALA A 39 13.03 -7.61 14.03
CA ALA A 39 14.27 -8.25 13.63
C ALA A 39 14.23 -8.58 12.14
N THR A 40 15.25 -8.12 11.41
CA THR A 40 15.46 -8.50 10.02
C THR A 40 16.26 -9.79 9.99
N VAL A 41 15.66 -10.90 9.54
CA VAL A 41 16.39 -12.15 9.30
C VAL A 41 16.95 -12.08 7.88
N ARG A 42 18.26 -11.92 7.77
CA ARG A 42 18.97 -12.03 6.49
C ARG A 42 19.14 -13.49 6.12
N GLY A 43 18.68 -13.86 4.95
CA GLY A 43 19.19 -15.04 4.20
C GLY A 43 18.62 -16.41 4.52
N GLU A 44 17.91 -16.65 5.61
CA GLU A 44 17.28 -17.94 5.90
C GLU A 44 15.76 -17.82 5.95
N THR A 45 15.07 -18.93 5.63
CA THR A 45 13.61 -19.03 5.75
C THR A 45 13.21 -18.54 7.14
N PRO A 46 12.53 -17.40 7.27
CA PRO A 46 12.24 -16.87 8.59
C PRO A 46 11.37 -17.89 9.32
N THR A 47 11.84 -18.33 10.46
CA THR A 47 10.98 -19.01 11.43
C THR A 47 9.98 -17.94 11.91
N HIS A 48 8.90 -17.76 11.15
CA HIS A 48 7.86 -16.76 11.40
C HIS A 48 7.10 -16.97 12.72
N ALA A 49 7.53 -17.93 13.52
CA ALA A 49 6.80 -18.42 14.70
C ALA A 49 6.56 -17.37 15.80
N ASN A 50 7.26 -16.22 15.79
CA ASN A 50 7.18 -15.25 16.90
C ASN A 50 6.96 -13.78 16.50
N GLN A 51 6.71 -13.48 15.22
CA GLN A 51 6.39 -12.09 14.83
C GLN A 51 4.90 -11.95 14.59
N GLN A 52 4.24 -11.12 15.40
CA GLN A 52 2.85 -10.75 15.15
C GLN A 52 2.75 -10.10 13.76
N PRO A 53 1.85 -10.58 12.88
CA PRO A 53 1.69 -10.00 11.55
C PRO A 53 1.26 -8.54 11.64
N LEU A 54 1.75 -7.73 10.71
CA LEU A 54 1.31 -6.35 10.56
C LEU A 54 -0.08 -6.34 9.92
N GLU A 55 -1.02 -5.65 10.51
CA GLU A 55 -2.38 -5.57 9.99
C GLU A 55 -2.52 -4.45 8.98
N ILE A 56 -3.09 -4.77 7.82
CA ILE A 56 -3.35 -3.84 6.73
C ILE A 56 -4.85 -3.84 6.48
N PRO A 57 -5.54 -2.71 6.70
CA PRO A 57 -6.95 -2.62 6.43
C PRO A 57 -7.24 -2.77 4.94
N HIS A 58 -8.33 -3.46 4.63
CA HIS A 58 -8.81 -3.58 3.26
C HIS A 58 -9.10 -2.20 2.66
N GLY A 59 -8.62 -1.95 1.45
CA GLY A 59 -8.78 -0.65 0.80
C GLY A 59 -7.62 0.34 1.04
N ALA A 60 -6.56 -0.08 1.71
CA ALA A 60 -5.31 0.70 1.75
C ALA A 60 -4.77 0.91 0.33
N ARG A 61 -4.40 2.15 0.00
CA ARG A 61 -3.86 2.52 -1.31
C ARG A 61 -2.47 3.13 -1.25
N GLN A 62 -2.06 3.57 -0.08
CA GLN A 62 -0.71 4.07 0.18
C GLN A 62 -0.16 3.44 1.43
N LEU A 63 1.10 3.09 1.38
CA LEU A 63 1.84 2.50 2.49
C LEU A 63 2.95 3.45 2.90
N GLN A 64 2.99 3.76 4.18
CA GLN A 64 4.11 4.41 4.83
C GLN A 64 4.77 3.41 5.77
N LEU A 65 6.06 3.17 5.58
CA LEU A 65 6.85 2.26 6.41
C LEU A 65 7.91 3.06 7.16
N ASP A 66 7.88 3.00 8.48
CA ASP A 66 8.99 3.44 9.30
C ASP A 66 10.03 2.32 9.32
N LEU A 67 11.13 2.52 8.59
CA LEU A 67 12.12 1.47 8.34
C LEU A 67 12.93 1.14 9.59
N PRO A 68 13.51 -0.08 9.67
CA PRO A 68 14.40 -0.48 10.76
C PRO A 68 15.57 0.49 10.92
N ILE A 69 16.05 0.60 12.16
CA ILE A 69 17.23 1.42 12.48
C ILE A 69 18.44 0.94 11.66
N GLY A 70 19.13 1.89 11.02
CA GLY A 70 20.26 1.60 10.13
C GLY A 70 19.86 1.43 8.65
N SER A 71 18.58 1.60 8.31
CA SER A 71 18.17 1.71 6.91
C SER A 71 18.67 2.99 6.27
N ASN A 72 18.97 2.93 4.97
CA ASN A 72 19.43 4.09 4.19
C ASN A 72 18.26 4.75 3.46
N GLU A 73 18.43 6.02 3.11
CA GLU A 73 17.56 6.70 2.16
C GLU A 73 17.74 6.13 0.75
N GLY A 74 16.75 6.33 -0.12
CA GLY A 74 16.81 5.95 -1.52
C GLY A 74 15.60 5.17 -2.00
N THR A 75 15.75 4.50 -3.13
CA THR A 75 14.68 3.73 -3.76
C THR A 75 14.62 2.31 -3.19
N TYR A 76 13.43 1.90 -2.82
CA TYR A 76 13.13 0.55 -2.36
C TYR A 76 12.11 -0.11 -3.28
N GLU A 77 12.25 -1.42 -3.45
CA GLU A 77 11.25 -2.26 -4.06
C GLU A 77 10.42 -2.94 -2.97
N LEU A 78 9.12 -2.97 -3.19
CA LEU A 78 8.16 -3.69 -2.35
C LEU A 78 7.54 -4.80 -3.17
N ALA A 79 7.33 -5.96 -2.55
CA ALA A 79 6.60 -7.06 -3.15
C ALA A 79 5.66 -7.68 -2.10
N VAL A 80 4.49 -8.11 -2.53
CA VAL A 80 3.59 -8.91 -1.70
C VAL A 80 3.54 -10.31 -2.25
N LEU A 81 3.81 -11.27 -1.39
CA LEU A 81 3.83 -12.69 -1.71
C LEU A 81 2.68 -13.40 -0.99
N ASN A 82 2.09 -14.38 -1.63
CA ASN A 82 1.15 -15.27 -0.97
C ASN A 82 1.87 -16.33 -0.10
N GLY A 83 1.10 -17.17 0.59
CA GLY A 83 1.64 -18.24 1.43
C GLY A 83 2.50 -19.27 0.69
N ASN A 84 2.40 -19.36 -0.63
CA ASN A 84 3.21 -20.25 -1.47
C ASN A 84 4.47 -19.56 -2.03
N GLY A 85 4.70 -18.29 -1.66
CA GLY A 85 5.83 -17.51 -2.15
C GLY A 85 5.63 -16.90 -3.55
N ALA A 86 4.45 -17.03 -4.14
CA ALA A 86 4.16 -16.39 -5.42
C ALA A 86 3.92 -14.88 -5.22
N GLU A 87 4.52 -14.07 -6.09
CA GLU A 87 4.37 -12.63 -6.08
C GLU A 87 2.99 -12.23 -6.63
N LEU A 88 2.26 -11.46 -5.84
CA LEU A 88 0.93 -10.94 -6.20
C LEU A 88 0.98 -9.48 -6.61
N PHE A 89 1.93 -8.74 -6.06
CA PHE A 89 2.03 -7.30 -6.25
C PHE A 89 3.48 -6.85 -6.14
N ARG A 90 3.88 -5.87 -6.94
CA ARG A 90 5.18 -5.20 -6.86
C ARG A 90 5.01 -3.70 -7.04
N SER A 91 5.72 -2.93 -6.26
CA SER A 91 5.79 -1.47 -6.36
C SER A 91 7.18 -0.98 -5.99
N THR A 92 7.45 0.27 -6.26
CA THR A 92 8.65 0.97 -5.82
C THR A 92 8.25 2.18 -4.99
N GLY A 93 9.08 2.52 -4.01
CA GLY A 93 8.88 3.68 -3.17
C GLY A 93 10.20 4.39 -2.90
N THR A 94 10.10 5.61 -2.39
CA THR A 94 11.26 6.40 -2.00
C THR A 94 11.29 6.55 -0.48
N ALA A 95 12.43 6.21 0.10
CA ALA A 95 12.69 6.38 1.52
C ALA A 95 13.48 7.67 1.75
N LYS A 96 13.05 8.46 2.73
CA LYS A 96 13.69 9.71 3.15
C LYS A 96 13.84 9.77 4.66
N LEU A 97 14.88 10.41 5.13
CA LEU A 97 15.09 10.67 6.56
C LEU A 97 14.14 11.79 7.02
N GLU A 98 13.25 11.47 7.93
CA GLU A 98 12.30 12.38 8.54
C GLU A 98 12.40 12.25 10.06
N GLU A 99 12.70 13.33 10.77
CA GLU A 99 12.77 13.36 12.25
C GLU A 99 13.59 12.19 12.87
N HIS A 100 14.73 11.85 12.27
CA HIS A 100 15.62 10.75 12.67
C HIS A 100 15.13 9.34 12.33
N ILE A 101 14.09 9.20 11.53
CA ILE A 101 13.53 7.93 11.07
C ILE A 101 13.56 7.92 9.54
N VAL A 102 13.98 6.81 8.95
CA VAL A 102 13.88 6.63 7.51
C VAL A 102 12.47 6.13 7.19
N VAL A 103 11.71 6.98 6.51
CA VAL A 103 10.31 6.74 6.15
C VAL A 103 10.20 6.43 4.67
N LEU A 104 9.70 5.25 4.34
CA LEU A 104 9.43 4.82 2.97
C LEU A 104 7.96 5.05 2.64
N ARG A 105 7.70 5.74 1.54
CA ARG A 105 6.34 5.90 1.00
C ARG A 105 6.25 5.22 -0.36
N ALA A 106 5.19 4.44 -0.54
CA ALA A 106 4.91 3.74 -1.78
C ALA A 106 3.41 3.66 -2.06
N ASP A 107 3.05 3.62 -3.32
CA ASP A 107 1.70 3.24 -3.73
C ASP A 107 1.50 1.75 -3.46
N PHE A 108 0.38 1.43 -2.82
CA PHE A 108 0.12 0.09 -2.32
C PHE A 108 -1.39 -0.19 -2.34
N ASP A 109 -1.88 -0.72 -3.45
CA ASP A 109 -3.29 -1.04 -3.60
C ASP A 109 -3.56 -2.50 -3.22
N VAL A 110 -4.19 -2.70 -2.07
CA VAL A 110 -4.61 -4.02 -1.59
C VAL A 110 -6.10 -4.30 -1.81
N SER A 111 -6.80 -3.46 -2.54
CA SER A 111 -8.25 -3.61 -2.77
C SER A 111 -8.61 -4.91 -3.51
N GLY A 112 -7.67 -5.46 -4.27
CA GLY A 112 -7.82 -6.74 -4.96
C GLY A 112 -7.43 -7.98 -4.14
N PHE A 113 -6.96 -7.81 -2.89
CA PHE A 113 -6.51 -8.92 -2.06
C PHE A 113 -7.66 -9.45 -1.21
N SER A 114 -7.78 -10.76 -1.11
CA SER A 114 -8.68 -11.38 -0.14
C SER A 114 -8.14 -11.19 1.28
N PRO A 115 -9.00 -11.09 2.30
CA PRO A 115 -8.55 -11.13 3.68
C PRO A 115 -7.71 -12.39 3.95
N GLY A 116 -6.56 -12.20 4.61
CA GLY A 116 -5.67 -13.34 4.85
C GLY A 116 -4.23 -12.94 5.17
N SER A 117 -3.38 -13.96 5.27
CA SER A 117 -1.96 -13.80 5.60
C SER A 117 -1.11 -13.76 4.34
N TYR A 118 -0.19 -12.80 4.29
CA TYR A 118 0.72 -12.55 3.19
C TYR A 118 2.11 -12.23 3.73
N ILE A 119 3.07 -12.08 2.84
CA ILE A 119 4.43 -11.67 3.17
C ILE A 119 4.73 -10.38 2.41
N LEU A 120 5.09 -9.33 3.13
CA LEU A 120 5.64 -8.10 2.56
C LEU A 120 7.14 -8.26 2.42
N GLY A 121 7.63 -8.28 1.22
CA GLY A 121 9.05 -8.21 0.89
C GLY A 121 9.47 -6.76 0.68
N LEU A 122 10.62 -6.42 1.20
CA LEU A 122 11.25 -5.11 1.06
C LEU A 122 12.72 -5.29 0.71
N ARG A 123 13.21 -4.57 -0.30
CA ARG A 123 14.65 -4.49 -0.59
C ARG A 123 15.04 -3.11 -1.09
N GLN A 124 16.21 -2.66 -0.70
CA GLN A 124 16.90 -1.58 -1.40
C GLN A 124 17.58 -2.15 -2.64
N GLN A 125 17.72 -1.35 -3.69
CA GLN A 125 18.33 -1.75 -4.95
C GLN A 125 19.64 -2.53 -4.72
N SER A 126 19.74 -3.72 -5.32
CA SER A 126 20.90 -4.65 -5.22
C SER A 126 21.09 -5.34 -3.87
N MET A 127 20.20 -5.20 -2.90
CA MET A 127 20.25 -5.91 -1.62
C MET A 127 19.31 -7.12 -1.60
N GLU A 128 19.49 -7.98 -0.59
CA GLU A 128 18.60 -9.11 -0.35
C GLU A 128 17.21 -8.65 0.13
N TRP A 129 16.21 -9.50 -0.12
CA TRP A 129 14.86 -9.26 0.34
C TRP A 129 14.74 -9.44 1.85
N THR A 130 14.25 -8.43 2.53
CA THR A 130 13.77 -8.54 3.90
C THR A 130 12.27 -8.82 3.87
N ARG A 131 11.79 -9.77 4.67
CA ARG A 131 10.41 -10.24 4.64
C ARG A 131 9.72 -10.00 5.98
N PHE A 132 8.48 -9.52 5.91
CA PHE A 132 7.63 -9.23 7.07
C PHE A 132 6.28 -9.90 6.90
N PRO A 133 5.79 -10.65 7.91
CA PRO A 133 4.43 -11.18 7.86
C PRO A 133 3.41 -10.04 7.94
N ILE A 134 2.43 -10.06 7.07
CA ILE A 134 1.32 -9.11 7.04
C ILE A 134 -0.01 -9.86 7.01
N ARG A 135 -1.06 -9.21 7.50
CA ARG A 135 -2.44 -9.69 7.41
C ARG A 135 -3.30 -8.60 6.79
N VAL A 136 -3.98 -8.91 5.70
CA VAL A 136 -5.04 -8.06 5.13
C VAL A 136 -6.34 -8.40 5.84
N LEU A 137 -7.03 -7.36 6.34
CA LEU A 137 -8.27 -7.50 7.12
C LEU A 137 -9.51 -7.52 6.22
#